data_999fbcbbcce250c180cfe77a146c0763
#
_entry.id   999fbcbbcce250c180cfe77a146c0763
#
_cell.length_a   1.000
_cell.length_b   1.000
_cell.length_c   1.000
_cell.angle_alpha   90.00
_cell.angle_beta   90.00
_cell.angle_gamma   90.00
#
_symmetry.space_group_name_H-M   'P 1'
#
loop_
_entity.id
_entity.type
_entity.pdbx_description
1 polymer ?
#
loop_
_entity_poly.entity_id
_entity_poly.type
_entity_poly.pdbx_seq_one_letter_code
_entity_poly.pdbx_strand_id
1 'polypeptide(L)'
;MYMQRKAITAGIVTFLLLSTGFVNLSAEENSPIYENNWWDVYSRDKNNDGISDLLVWKLEQGERFFNAGEARVFVRYDHHPTDYDVQRLEDAGIEVTFRAQFIDLIATTMPRNMISEVAAWDGVVMLDDIGKAEPHMADAVPAMGVDDVWLNHGIYGEGISIAIVDTGVDNAHVGLDDMDDNQFTFDDMKVVAYYDAVQDAVICSPCLPGESIDSGTHGTHVAGIAAGTGAGDNTGTPHIGVAPKANLVDVLACCDGDIEDIIRGVE
;
A
#
# COMPACT_ATOMS: atom_id res chain seq x y z
N MET A 1 14.93 -12.92 -20.20
CA MET A 1 13.55 -12.78 -19.71
C MET A 1 13.50 -12.48 -18.21
N TYR A 2 14.50 -12.85 -17.44
CA TYR A 2 14.60 -12.64 -15.97
C TYR A 2 14.96 -11.18 -15.57
N MET A 3 15.70 -10.45 -16.40
CA MET A 3 16.14 -9.08 -16.08
C MET A 3 15.05 -7.99 -16.23
N GLN A 4 13.98 -8.21 -17.02
CA GLN A 4 12.90 -7.22 -17.15
C GLN A 4 11.91 -7.23 -15.98
N ARG A 5 11.76 -8.37 -15.27
CA ARG A 5 10.85 -8.44 -14.10
C ARG A 5 11.38 -7.72 -12.87
N LYS A 6 12.72 -7.69 -12.67
CA LYS A 6 13.33 -6.96 -11.53
C LYS A 6 13.17 -5.42 -11.61
N ALA A 7 13.07 -4.87 -12.82
CA ALA A 7 12.93 -3.42 -13.00
C ALA A 7 11.51 -2.91 -12.67
N ILE A 8 10.47 -3.75 -12.87
CA ILE A 8 9.08 -3.37 -12.61
C ILE A 8 8.78 -3.41 -11.10
N THR A 9 9.29 -4.41 -10.39
CA THR A 9 9.10 -4.53 -8.94
C THR A 9 9.76 -3.38 -8.16
N ALA A 10 10.95 -2.93 -8.58
CA ALA A 10 11.64 -1.79 -7.96
C ALA A 10 10.87 -0.45 -8.14
N GLY A 11 10.14 -0.29 -9.25
CA GLY A 11 9.39 0.93 -9.53
C GLY A 11 8.12 1.07 -8.67
N ILE A 12 7.42 -0.03 -8.42
CA ILE A 12 6.16 -0.05 -7.66
C ILE A 12 6.43 0.18 -6.16
N VAL A 13 7.41 -0.50 -5.60
CA VAL A 13 7.80 -0.32 -4.18
C VAL A 13 8.28 1.12 -3.91
N THR A 14 8.97 1.75 -4.87
CA THR A 14 9.43 3.14 -4.74
C THR A 14 8.26 4.14 -4.71
N PHE A 15 7.16 3.88 -5.42
CA PHE A 15 6.01 4.79 -5.43
C PHE A 15 5.19 4.71 -4.13
N LEU A 16 5.02 3.51 -3.57
CA LEU A 16 4.35 3.31 -2.28
C LEU A 16 5.14 3.98 -1.13
N LEU A 17 6.48 3.89 -1.16
CA LEU A 17 7.36 4.49 -0.15
C LEU A 17 7.43 6.03 -0.24
N LEU A 18 7.18 6.63 -1.40
CA LEU A 18 7.15 8.09 -1.57
C LEU A 18 5.88 8.72 -0.98
N SER A 19 4.75 8.00 -0.92
CA SER A 19 3.52 8.47 -0.30
C SER A 19 3.54 8.39 1.24
N THR A 20 4.35 7.51 1.83
CA THR A 20 4.51 7.37 3.29
C THR A 20 5.59 8.30 3.88
N GLY A 21 6.24 9.11 3.05
CA GLY A 21 7.47 9.84 3.34
C GLY A 21 7.40 11.03 4.31
N PHE A 22 6.28 11.27 5.00
CA PHE A 22 6.22 12.22 6.12
C PHE A 22 5.52 11.61 7.32
N VAL A 23 6.14 10.59 7.91
CA VAL A 23 5.89 10.31 9.31
C VAL A 23 6.21 11.60 10.08
N ASN A 24 5.24 12.14 10.77
CA ASN A 24 5.44 13.29 11.63
C ASN A 24 6.30 12.84 12.83
N LEU A 25 7.60 12.81 12.60
CA LEU A 25 8.62 12.41 13.55
C LEU A 25 8.82 13.51 14.60
N SER A 26 7.74 13.86 15.32
CA SER A 26 7.86 14.49 16.65
C SER A 26 8.30 13.40 17.62
N ALA A 27 9.44 12.79 17.38
CA ALA A 27 9.86 11.62 18.09
C ALA A 27 11.29 11.77 18.53
N GLU A 28 11.46 11.37 19.68
CA GLU A 28 12.60 11.05 20.50
C GLU A 28 13.95 11.03 19.77
N GLU A 29 14.84 11.89 20.21
CA GLU A 29 16.22 12.13 19.74
C GLU A 29 17.16 10.90 19.73
N ASN A 30 16.65 9.69 20.00
CA ASN A 30 17.44 8.45 20.10
C ASN A 30 17.04 7.33 19.13
N SER A 31 16.23 7.62 18.11
CA SER A 31 15.90 6.60 17.09
C SER A 31 17.03 6.51 16.06
N PRO A 32 17.51 5.32 15.71
CA PRO A 32 18.52 5.13 14.66
C PRO A 32 18.07 5.64 13.27
N ILE A 33 16.81 6.03 13.16
CA ILE A 33 16.18 6.58 11.95
C ILE A 33 16.73 7.97 11.58
N TYR A 34 17.31 8.73 12.52
CA TYR A 34 17.68 10.14 12.29
C TYR A 34 19.04 10.41 11.67
N GLU A 35 19.94 9.43 11.63
CA GLU A 35 21.29 9.64 11.12
C GLU A 35 21.50 9.32 9.62
N ASN A 36 20.50 8.74 8.95
CA ASN A 36 20.60 8.30 7.56
C ASN A 36 19.34 8.66 6.78
N ASN A 37 19.44 8.71 5.45
CA ASN A 37 18.29 8.87 4.57
C ASN A 37 17.21 7.81 4.92
N TRP A 38 15.95 8.21 5.04
CA TRP A 38 14.84 7.36 5.48
C TRP A 38 14.70 6.06 4.66
N TRP A 39 15.08 6.07 3.38
CA TRP A 39 15.09 4.89 2.51
C TRP A 39 16.21 3.89 2.83
N ASP A 40 17.20 4.28 3.62
CA ASP A 40 18.29 3.40 4.06
C ASP A 40 17.94 2.62 5.34
N VAL A 41 16.80 2.94 5.96
CA VAL A 41 16.43 2.41 7.29
C VAL A 41 15.47 1.24 7.18
N TYR A 42 14.53 1.30 6.23
CA TYR A 42 13.61 0.19 6.01
C TYR A 42 14.35 -0.99 5.40
N SER A 43 14.24 -2.15 6.01
CA SER A 43 14.87 -3.41 5.59
C SER A 43 16.40 -3.43 5.66
N ARG A 44 17.01 -2.64 6.54
CA ARG A 44 18.46 -2.68 6.75
C ARG A 44 18.81 -3.64 7.87
N ASP A 45 19.79 -4.48 7.61
CA ASP A 45 20.44 -5.38 8.57
C ASP A 45 21.95 -5.09 8.54
N LYS A 46 22.42 -4.21 9.43
CA LYS A 46 23.83 -3.75 9.44
C LYS A 46 24.79 -4.78 9.99
N ASN A 47 24.31 -5.63 10.89
CA ASN A 47 25.11 -6.64 11.55
C ASN A 47 25.05 -7.99 10.85
N ASN A 48 24.20 -8.14 9.83
CA ASN A 48 23.95 -9.36 9.05
C ASN A 48 23.52 -10.55 9.92
N ASP A 49 22.63 -10.29 10.89
CA ASP A 49 22.07 -11.37 11.73
C ASP A 49 20.71 -11.90 11.20
N GLY A 50 20.26 -11.38 10.07
CA GLY A 50 19.00 -11.74 9.45
C GLY A 50 17.78 -11.08 10.10
N ILE A 51 17.97 -10.02 10.89
CA ILE A 51 16.90 -9.26 11.53
C ILE A 51 17.07 -7.77 11.20
N SER A 52 16.02 -7.12 10.68
CA SER A 52 16.13 -5.71 10.34
C SER A 52 16.44 -4.84 11.56
N ASP A 53 17.27 -3.82 11.37
CA ASP A 53 17.66 -2.86 12.43
C ASP A 53 16.42 -2.24 13.09
N LEU A 54 15.34 -2.00 12.33
CA LEU A 54 14.08 -1.47 12.85
C LEU A 54 13.38 -2.46 13.79
N LEU A 55 13.31 -3.72 13.40
CA LEU A 55 12.72 -4.77 14.23
C LEU A 55 13.52 -4.95 15.53
N VAL A 56 14.86 -4.95 15.44
CA VAL A 56 15.74 -5.01 16.62
C VAL A 56 15.46 -3.86 17.58
N TRP A 57 15.42 -2.61 17.05
CA TRP A 57 15.12 -1.44 17.85
C TRP A 57 13.74 -1.51 18.52
N LYS A 58 12.70 -1.95 17.81
CA LYS A 58 11.35 -2.14 18.37
C LYS A 58 11.34 -3.20 19.47
N LEU A 59 12.06 -4.30 19.28
CA LEU A 59 12.19 -5.37 20.29
C LEU A 59 12.82 -4.87 21.59
N GLU A 60 13.82 -3.98 21.49
CA GLU A 60 14.46 -3.35 22.64
C GLU A 60 13.51 -2.40 23.39
N GLN A 61 12.55 -1.75 22.71
CA GLN A 61 11.53 -0.91 23.33
C GLN A 61 10.42 -1.71 24.05
N GLY A 62 10.37 -3.01 23.85
CA GLY A 62 9.48 -3.93 24.56
C GLY A 62 8.00 -3.74 24.25
N GLU A 63 7.17 -3.73 25.31
CA GLU A 63 5.70 -3.71 25.19
C GLU A 63 5.11 -2.41 24.58
N ARG A 64 5.92 -1.41 24.33
CA ARG A 64 5.48 -0.17 23.66
C ARG A 64 5.03 -0.43 22.22
N PHE A 65 5.65 -1.41 21.55
CA PHE A 65 5.37 -1.73 20.14
C PHE A 65 4.71 -3.09 19.94
N PHE A 66 4.76 -3.98 20.93
CA PHE A 66 4.29 -5.34 20.82
C PHE A 66 3.32 -5.73 21.91
N ASN A 67 2.25 -6.40 21.56
CA ASN A 67 1.29 -6.92 22.52
C ASN A 67 1.69 -8.32 23.01
N ALA A 68 1.47 -8.57 24.30
CA ALA A 68 1.49 -9.92 24.93
C ALA A 68 2.69 -10.83 24.59
N GLY A 69 3.87 -10.27 24.26
CA GLY A 69 5.07 -11.07 23.99
C GLY A 69 5.18 -11.59 22.55
N GLU A 70 4.27 -11.22 21.68
CA GLU A 70 4.28 -11.55 20.24
C GLU A 70 4.72 -10.35 19.40
N ALA A 71 5.18 -10.61 18.18
CA ALA A 71 5.50 -9.62 17.17
C ALA A 71 4.93 -10.05 15.82
N ARG A 72 4.44 -9.08 15.06
CA ARG A 72 4.07 -9.27 13.66
C ARG A 72 5.31 -9.03 12.81
N VAL A 73 5.67 -10.03 12.02
CA VAL A 73 6.97 -10.05 11.33
C VAL A 73 6.81 -10.59 9.92
N PHE A 74 7.40 -9.91 8.96
CA PHE A 74 7.65 -10.45 7.64
C PHE A 74 8.86 -11.39 7.70
N VAL A 75 8.70 -12.62 7.24
CA VAL A 75 9.78 -13.57 6.99
C VAL A 75 10.08 -13.52 5.50
N ARG A 76 11.25 -12.98 5.15
CA ARG A 76 11.71 -12.87 3.76
C ARG A 76 12.60 -14.07 3.41
N TYR A 77 12.38 -14.61 2.21
CA TYR A 77 13.05 -15.79 1.71
C TYR A 77 13.94 -15.46 0.51
N ASP A 78 14.95 -16.29 0.26
CA ASP A 78 15.80 -16.26 -0.94
C ASP A 78 15.12 -16.90 -2.16
N HIS A 79 13.96 -17.47 -1.96
CA HIS A 79 13.11 -18.14 -2.96
C HIS A 79 11.64 -17.76 -2.74
N HIS A 80 10.79 -18.08 -3.70
CA HIS A 80 9.35 -17.89 -3.53
C HIS A 80 8.79 -18.88 -2.52
N PRO A 81 8.09 -18.41 -1.46
CA PRO A 81 7.61 -19.26 -0.37
C PRO A 81 6.69 -20.39 -0.87
N THR A 82 6.89 -21.58 -0.36
CA THR A 82 6.18 -22.80 -0.69
C THR A 82 5.28 -23.25 0.46
N ASP A 83 4.45 -24.27 0.23
CA ASP A 83 3.67 -24.91 1.31
C ASP A 83 4.57 -25.52 2.39
N TYR A 84 5.81 -25.89 2.05
CA TYR A 84 6.77 -26.37 3.03
C TYR A 84 7.18 -25.27 4.01
N ASP A 85 7.38 -24.05 3.53
CA ASP A 85 7.79 -22.91 4.38
C ASP A 85 6.65 -22.49 5.32
N VAL A 86 5.41 -22.48 4.80
CA VAL A 86 4.20 -22.27 5.61
C VAL A 86 4.12 -23.34 6.71
N GLN A 87 4.19 -24.62 6.35
CA GLN A 87 4.06 -25.72 7.29
C GLN A 87 5.18 -25.70 8.36
N ARG A 88 6.40 -25.31 7.96
CA ARG A 88 7.54 -25.20 8.89
C ARG A 88 7.31 -24.12 9.95
N LEU A 89 6.71 -22.99 9.57
CA LEU A 89 6.32 -21.93 10.51
C LEU A 89 5.22 -22.42 11.46
N GLU A 90 4.18 -23.04 10.93
CA GLU A 90 3.06 -23.57 11.71
C GLU A 90 3.49 -24.69 12.68
N ASP A 91 4.36 -25.59 12.24
CA ASP A 91 4.93 -26.65 13.10
C ASP A 91 5.78 -26.10 14.26
N ALA A 92 6.36 -24.91 14.07
CA ALA A 92 7.06 -24.17 15.12
C ALA A 92 6.12 -23.37 16.04
N GLY A 93 4.79 -23.44 15.81
CA GLY A 93 3.78 -22.71 16.57
C GLY A 93 3.67 -21.22 16.20
N ILE A 94 4.12 -20.85 15.00
CA ILE A 94 4.04 -19.50 14.46
C ILE A 94 2.77 -19.39 13.60
N GLU A 95 1.97 -18.38 13.85
CA GLU A 95 0.79 -18.10 13.05
C GLU A 95 1.20 -17.48 11.72
N VAL A 96 0.83 -18.11 10.61
CA VAL A 96 0.96 -17.54 9.26
C VAL A 96 -0.31 -16.76 8.94
N THR A 97 -0.18 -15.44 8.76
CA THR A 97 -1.30 -14.55 8.51
C THR A 97 -1.48 -14.28 7.02
N PHE A 98 -0.38 -14.24 6.25
CA PHE A 98 -0.42 -14.01 4.81
C PHE A 98 0.82 -14.61 4.13
N ARG A 99 0.64 -15.20 2.92
CA ARG A 99 1.72 -15.60 2.02
C ARG A 99 1.62 -14.81 0.72
N ALA A 100 2.61 -14.00 0.42
CA ALA A 100 2.64 -13.18 -0.78
C ALA A 100 2.76 -14.03 -2.06
N GLN A 101 2.09 -13.59 -3.15
CA GLN A 101 2.05 -14.32 -4.43
C GLN A 101 3.18 -13.93 -5.37
N PHE A 102 3.70 -12.70 -5.27
CA PHE A 102 4.67 -12.15 -6.23
C PHE A 102 5.97 -11.69 -5.59
N ILE A 103 6.03 -11.61 -4.27
CA ILE A 103 7.22 -11.26 -3.51
C ILE A 103 7.59 -12.41 -2.57
N ASP A 104 8.87 -12.51 -2.25
CA ASP A 104 9.44 -13.66 -1.55
C ASP A 104 9.32 -13.48 -0.03
N LEU A 105 8.07 -13.38 0.49
CA LEU A 105 7.81 -13.21 1.91
C LEU A 105 6.56 -13.94 2.40
N ILE A 106 6.54 -14.20 3.70
CA ILE A 106 5.37 -14.63 4.49
C ILE A 106 5.21 -13.65 5.66
N ALA A 107 3.98 -13.18 5.90
CA ALA A 107 3.63 -12.43 7.09
C ALA A 107 3.20 -13.37 8.21
N THR A 108 3.66 -13.09 9.42
CA THR A 108 3.45 -13.95 10.59
C THR A 108 3.16 -13.15 11.85
N THR A 109 2.47 -13.80 12.80
CA THR A 109 2.50 -13.42 14.21
C THR A 109 3.29 -14.47 14.98
N MET A 110 4.39 -14.09 15.58
CA MET A 110 5.27 -15.03 16.29
C MET A 110 5.68 -14.57 17.67
N PRO A 111 5.96 -15.52 18.60
CA PRO A 111 6.58 -15.18 19.88
C PRO A 111 7.93 -14.48 19.67
N ARG A 112 8.18 -13.37 20.36
CA ARG A 112 9.42 -12.57 20.21
C ARG A 112 10.70 -13.37 20.41
N ASN A 113 10.66 -14.39 21.26
CA ASN A 113 11.80 -15.26 21.51
C ASN A 113 12.12 -16.22 20.33
N MET A 114 11.21 -16.38 19.36
CA MET A 114 11.43 -17.18 18.16
C MET A 114 12.14 -16.41 17.04
N ILE A 115 12.17 -15.08 17.10
CA ILE A 115 12.69 -14.22 16.03
C ILE A 115 14.12 -14.60 15.64
N SER A 116 15.02 -14.71 16.61
CA SER A 116 16.43 -15.06 16.34
C SER A 116 16.61 -16.50 15.85
N GLU A 117 15.73 -17.41 16.25
CA GLU A 117 15.75 -18.79 15.77
C GLU A 117 15.30 -18.85 14.30
N VAL A 118 14.19 -18.20 13.97
CA VAL A 118 13.65 -18.18 12.61
C VAL A 118 14.59 -17.43 11.65
N ALA A 119 15.23 -16.36 12.10
CA ALA A 119 16.24 -15.65 11.30
C ALA A 119 17.42 -16.53 10.89
N ALA A 120 17.75 -17.55 11.69
CA ALA A 120 18.82 -18.49 11.40
C ALA A 120 18.38 -19.68 10.54
N TRP A 121 17.14 -19.75 10.10
CA TRP A 121 16.66 -20.85 9.27
C TRP A 121 17.22 -20.79 7.85
N ASP A 122 17.54 -21.95 7.31
CA ASP A 122 17.95 -22.07 5.90
C ASP A 122 16.82 -21.60 4.97
N GLY A 123 17.17 -20.76 3.99
CA GLY A 123 16.25 -20.12 3.06
C GLY A 123 15.66 -18.79 3.56
N VAL A 124 15.75 -18.45 4.85
CA VAL A 124 15.36 -17.17 5.39
C VAL A 124 16.47 -16.14 5.16
N VAL A 125 16.13 -15.01 4.56
CA VAL A 125 17.07 -13.90 4.26
C VAL A 125 17.02 -12.85 5.35
N MET A 126 15.82 -12.50 5.80
CA MET A 126 15.65 -11.45 6.81
C MET A 126 14.26 -11.51 7.45
N LEU A 127 14.18 -11.18 8.71
CA LEU A 127 12.95 -10.85 9.40
C LEU A 127 12.80 -9.33 9.48
N ASP A 128 11.61 -8.84 9.13
CA ASP A 128 11.31 -7.42 9.10
C ASP A 128 10.03 -7.11 9.88
N ASP A 129 9.93 -5.88 10.40
CA ASP A 129 8.74 -5.45 11.14
C ASP A 129 7.56 -5.23 10.20
N ILE A 130 6.37 -5.73 10.57
CA ILE A 130 5.12 -5.35 9.93
C ILE A 130 4.62 -4.07 10.60
N GLY A 131 4.93 -2.93 9.98
CA GLY A 131 4.46 -1.62 10.43
C GLY A 131 2.95 -1.45 10.27
N LYS A 132 2.45 -0.31 10.74
CA LYS A 132 1.12 0.19 10.42
C LYS A 132 1.24 1.36 9.47
N ALA A 133 0.39 1.36 8.42
CA ALA A 133 0.23 2.51 7.55
C ALA A 133 -0.83 3.45 8.13
N GLU A 134 -0.60 4.76 8.03
CA GLU A 134 -1.56 5.79 8.37
C GLU A 134 -1.81 6.69 7.16
N PRO A 135 -3.05 7.17 6.92
CA PRO A 135 -3.35 8.04 5.79
C PRO A 135 -2.64 9.38 5.88
N HIS A 136 -2.07 9.85 4.77
CA HIS A 136 -1.45 11.18 4.66
C HIS A 136 -2.00 11.95 3.46
N MET A 137 -2.28 13.25 3.64
CA MET A 137 -2.73 14.17 2.58
C MET A 137 -1.54 14.93 1.98
N ALA A 138 -1.55 15.13 0.66
CA ALA A 138 -0.56 15.95 -0.05
C ALA A 138 -1.21 16.87 -1.07
N ASP A 139 -0.81 18.14 -1.09
CA ASP A 139 -1.17 19.14 -2.12
C ASP A 139 -0.32 18.94 -3.38
N ALA A 140 -0.79 18.17 -4.36
CA ALA A 140 0.09 17.71 -5.43
C ALA A 140 -0.14 18.32 -6.82
N VAL A 141 -1.38 18.61 -7.20
CA VAL A 141 -1.70 18.83 -8.62
C VAL A 141 -1.10 20.11 -9.23
N PRO A 142 -1.19 21.31 -8.61
CA PRO A 142 -0.61 22.51 -9.21
C PRO A 142 0.92 22.54 -9.18
N ALA A 143 1.53 21.84 -8.21
CA ALA A 143 2.99 21.88 -8.02
C ALA A 143 3.75 21.02 -9.04
N MET A 144 3.06 20.12 -9.76
CA MET A 144 3.68 19.17 -10.69
C MET A 144 3.63 19.61 -12.17
N GLY A 145 3.04 20.74 -12.50
CA GLY A 145 2.92 21.21 -13.90
C GLY A 145 2.03 20.30 -14.77
N VAL A 146 1.01 19.69 -14.19
CA VAL A 146 0.10 18.77 -14.88
C VAL A 146 -0.69 19.46 -15.98
N ASP A 147 -1.06 20.72 -15.78
CA ASP A 147 -1.71 21.59 -16.74
C ASP A 147 -0.89 21.74 -18.04
N ASP A 148 0.44 21.81 -17.96
CA ASP A 148 1.30 21.79 -19.14
C ASP A 148 1.18 20.50 -19.94
N VAL A 149 1.02 19.34 -19.28
CA VAL A 149 0.82 18.05 -19.94
C VAL A 149 -0.52 18.00 -20.67
N TRP A 150 -1.58 18.50 -20.05
CA TRP A 150 -2.91 18.58 -20.68
C TRP A 150 -2.92 19.51 -21.89
N LEU A 151 -2.39 20.74 -21.71
CA LEU A 151 -2.46 21.80 -22.73
C LEU A 151 -1.50 21.51 -23.90
N ASN A 152 -0.30 21.02 -23.64
CA ASN A 152 0.73 20.87 -24.66
C ASN A 152 0.75 19.49 -25.32
N HIS A 153 0.22 18.46 -24.63
CA HIS A 153 0.28 17.07 -25.10
C HIS A 153 -1.09 16.41 -25.28
N GLY A 154 -2.15 17.00 -24.73
CA GLY A 154 -3.51 16.44 -24.82
C GLY A 154 -3.64 15.09 -24.11
N ILE A 155 -2.85 14.83 -23.06
CA ILE A 155 -2.81 13.57 -22.31
C ILE A 155 -3.61 13.75 -21.02
N TYR A 156 -4.70 13.01 -20.86
CA TYR A 156 -5.60 13.07 -19.70
C TYR A 156 -5.79 11.71 -19.01
N GLY A 157 -5.10 10.67 -19.47
CA GLY A 157 -5.14 9.32 -18.89
C GLY A 157 -6.09 8.34 -19.59
N GLU A 158 -6.55 8.64 -20.80
CA GLU A 158 -7.43 7.75 -21.56
C GLU A 158 -6.81 6.35 -21.74
N GLY A 159 -7.59 5.30 -21.45
CA GLY A 159 -7.19 3.90 -21.62
C GLY A 159 -6.23 3.38 -20.55
N ILE A 160 -5.98 4.17 -19.50
CA ILE A 160 -5.19 3.76 -18.33
C ILE A 160 -6.14 3.51 -17.16
N SER A 161 -5.81 2.54 -16.31
CA SER A 161 -6.44 2.32 -15.02
C SER A 161 -5.45 2.61 -13.89
N ILE A 162 -5.90 3.31 -12.86
CA ILE A 162 -5.14 3.66 -11.66
C ILE A 162 -5.77 2.90 -10.49
N ALA A 163 -4.98 2.05 -9.83
CA ALA A 163 -5.42 1.41 -8.59
C ALA A 163 -5.19 2.35 -7.40
N ILE A 164 -6.22 2.57 -6.61
CA ILE A 164 -6.19 3.31 -5.36
C ILE A 164 -6.21 2.30 -4.22
N VAL A 165 -5.04 2.06 -3.64
CA VAL A 165 -4.86 1.13 -2.51
C VAL A 165 -4.94 1.95 -1.24
N ASP A 166 -6.15 2.06 -0.67
CA ASP A 166 -6.45 3.04 0.38
C ASP A 166 -7.64 2.59 1.26
N THR A 167 -8.36 3.53 1.86
CA THR A 167 -9.54 3.30 2.71
C THR A 167 -10.81 2.95 1.94
N GLY A 168 -10.74 2.79 0.65
CA GLY A 168 -11.86 2.64 -0.29
C GLY A 168 -12.07 3.91 -1.12
N VAL A 169 -12.93 3.82 -2.12
CA VAL A 169 -13.33 4.94 -2.99
C VAL A 169 -14.84 5.01 -3.04
N ASP A 170 -15.44 6.14 -2.67
CA ASP A 170 -16.86 6.40 -2.87
C ASP A 170 -17.14 6.68 -4.35
N ASN A 171 -17.57 5.65 -5.08
CA ASN A 171 -17.91 5.76 -6.49
C ASN A 171 -19.31 6.35 -6.76
N ALA A 172 -20.00 6.82 -5.74
CA ALA A 172 -21.19 7.68 -5.89
C ALA A 172 -20.84 9.17 -5.77
N HIS A 173 -19.57 9.52 -5.51
CA HIS A 173 -19.11 10.90 -5.50
C HIS A 173 -19.12 11.47 -6.92
N VAL A 174 -19.80 12.62 -7.11
CA VAL A 174 -20.04 13.24 -8.43
C VAL A 174 -18.82 13.50 -9.31
N GLY A 175 -17.62 13.53 -8.75
CA GLY A 175 -16.38 13.65 -9.52
C GLY A 175 -15.68 12.31 -9.75
N LEU A 176 -16.31 11.18 -9.37
CA LEU A 176 -15.76 9.84 -9.45
C LEU A 176 -16.79 8.80 -9.92
N ASP A 177 -18.03 9.18 -10.16
CA ASP A 177 -19.13 8.28 -10.54
C ASP A 177 -19.04 7.84 -12.00
N ASP A 178 -18.74 8.76 -12.92
CA ASP A 178 -18.58 8.47 -14.34
C ASP A 178 -17.50 9.35 -15.00
N MET A 179 -17.34 9.22 -16.32
CA MET A 179 -16.32 9.94 -17.10
C MET A 179 -16.83 11.21 -17.75
N ASP A 180 -18.14 11.28 -18.05
CA ASP A 180 -18.74 12.39 -18.79
C ASP A 180 -19.63 13.29 -17.91
N ASP A 181 -19.70 13.00 -16.60
CA ASP A 181 -20.52 13.70 -15.59
C ASP A 181 -22.01 13.72 -15.94
N ASN A 182 -22.49 12.68 -16.64
CA ASN A 182 -23.89 12.54 -17.04
C ASN A 182 -24.54 11.35 -16.29
N GLN A 183 -25.19 11.63 -15.18
CA GLN A 183 -25.83 10.63 -14.33
C GLN A 183 -26.85 9.69 -15.02
N PHE A 184 -27.11 9.87 -16.32
CA PHE A 184 -28.03 9.03 -17.10
C PHE A 184 -27.31 8.02 -17.99
N THR A 185 -25.98 8.08 -18.07
CA THR A 185 -25.11 7.09 -18.74
C THR A 185 -24.46 6.20 -17.71
N PHE A 186 -24.32 4.90 -18.00
CA PHE A 186 -23.73 3.89 -17.10
C PHE A 186 -22.71 3.02 -17.83
N ASP A 187 -22.29 3.43 -19.02
CA ASP A 187 -21.34 2.71 -19.87
C ASP A 187 -19.92 3.27 -19.77
N ASP A 188 -19.73 4.33 -19.01
CA ASP A 188 -18.46 5.02 -18.80
C ASP A 188 -18.11 5.25 -17.33
N MET A 189 -18.52 4.31 -16.47
CA MET A 189 -18.21 4.31 -15.04
C MET A 189 -16.71 4.49 -14.80
N LYS A 190 -16.38 5.38 -13.88
CA LYS A 190 -14.99 5.71 -13.58
C LYS A 190 -14.31 4.63 -12.74
N VAL A 191 -15.00 4.10 -11.74
CA VAL A 191 -14.52 2.97 -10.92
C VAL A 191 -14.95 1.66 -11.58
N VAL A 192 -13.99 0.99 -12.22
CA VAL A 192 -14.27 -0.19 -13.05
C VAL A 192 -14.15 -1.50 -12.28
N ALA A 193 -13.53 -1.51 -11.11
CA ALA A 193 -13.46 -2.67 -10.23
C ALA A 193 -13.25 -2.23 -8.78
N TYR A 194 -13.74 -3.06 -7.86
CA TYR A 194 -13.50 -2.94 -6.42
C TYR A 194 -13.04 -4.28 -5.85
N TYR A 195 -11.86 -4.27 -5.23
CA TYR A 195 -11.29 -5.38 -4.50
C TYR A 195 -11.14 -5.01 -3.02
N ASP A 196 -11.71 -5.83 -2.15
CA ASP A 196 -11.55 -5.73 -0.71
C ASP A 196 -10.38 -6.62 -0.30
N ALA A 197 -9.22 -6.02 -0.03
CA ALA A 197 -8.02 -6.75 0.36
C ALA A 197 -8.10 -7.28 1.80
N VAL A 198 -8.93 -6.70 2.65
CA VAL A 198 -9.18 -7.19 4.02
C VAL A 198 -9.93 -8.52 3.98
N GLN A 199 -10.92 -8.64 3.09
CA GLN A 199 -11.71 -9.85 2.91
C GLN A 199 -11.17 -10.80 1.84
N ASP A 200 -10.10 -10.40 1.10
CA ASP A 200 -9.56 -11.13 -0.05
C ASP A 200 -10.63 -11.45 -1.10
N ALA A 201 -11.39 -10.43 -1.51
CA ALA A 201 -12.54 -10.61 -2.38
C ALA A 201 -12.71 -9.50 -3.42
N VAL A 202 -12.99 -9.88 -4.68
CA VAL A 202 -13.51 -8.94 -5.68
C VAL A 202 -14.99 -8.70 -5.40
N ILE A 203 -15.35 -7.47 -5.09
CA ILE A 203 -16.72 -7.09 -4.74
C ILE A 203 -17.54 -6.79 -5.99
N CYS A 204 -16.99 -6.03 -6.93
CA CYS A 204 -17.62 -5.76 -8.21
C CYS A 204 -16.61 -5.55 -9.34
N SER A 205 -17.00 -5.93 -10.57
CA SER A 205 -16.27 -5.62 -11.82
C SER A 205 -17.18 -5.93 -13.02
N PRO A 206 -17.74 -4.93 -13.73
CA PRO A 206 -17.71 -3.51 -13.43
C PRO A 206 -18.50 -3.15 -12.16
N CYS A 207 -18.21 -1.99 -11.58
CA CYS A 207 -18.95 -1.47 -10.44
C CYS A 207 -20.06 -0.51 -10.85
N LEU A 208 -21.24 -0.62 -10.24
CA LEU A 208 -22.30 0.37 -10.34
C LEU A 208 -22.12 1.46 -9.27
N PRO A 209 -22.73 2.65 -9.44
CA PRO A 209 -22.65 3.71 -8.43
C PRO A 209 -23.13 3.23 -7.05
N GLY A 210 -22.32 3.47 -6.01
CA GLY A 210 -22.59 3.07 -4.64
C GLY A 210 -22.22 1.62 -4.28
N GLU A 211 -21.63 0.85 -5.19
CA GLU A 211 -21.10 -0.49 -4.89
C GLU A 211 -19.69 -0.46 -4.30
N SER A 212 -18.93 0.61 -4.57
CA SER A 212 -17.66 0.91 -3.95
C SER A 212 -17.85 2.04 -2.95
N ILE A 213 -17.39 1.85 -1.73
CA ILE A 213 -17.61 2.77 -0.61
C ILE A 213 -16.29 3.06 0.11
N ASP A 214 -16.14 4.29 0.56
CA ASP A 214 -15.01 4.71 1.38
C ASP A 214 -15.42 4.83 2.85
N SER A 215 -14.84 4.02 3.70
CA SER A 215 -15.08 4.07 5.14
C SER A 215 -14.33 5.21 5.85
N GLY A 216 -13.29 5.75 5.20
CA GLY A 216 -12.34 6.69 5.80
C GLY A 216 -12.29 8.08 5.17
N THR A 217 -12.90 8.28 4.01
CA THR A 217 -12.83 9.50 3.16
C THR A 217 -11.46 9.80 2.54
N HIS A 218 -10.38 9.15 2.98
CA HIS A 218 -9.04 9.40 2.50
C HIS A 218 -8.86 8.86 1.08
N GLY A 219 -9.23 7.62 0.81
CA GLY A 219 -9.11 7.01 -0.52
C GLY A 219 -9.92 7.74 -1.59
N THR A 220 -11.12 8.21 -1.26
CA THR A 220 -11.92 9.07 -2.16
C THR A 220 -11.21 10.38 -2.49
N HIS A 221 -10.57 11.01 -1.49
CA HIS A 221 -9.79 12.21 -1.72
C HIS A 221 -8.55 11.94 -2.58
N VAL A 222 -7.82 10.85 -2.32
CA VAL A 222 -6.67 10.41 -3.14
C VAL A 222 -7.10 10.10 -4.57
N ALA A 223 -8.24 9.40 -4.76
CA ALA A 223 -8.84 9.14 -6.07
C ALA A 223 -9.18 10.42 -6.82
N GLY A 224 -9.75 11.41 -6.12
CA GLY A 224 -10.06 12.73 -6.67
C GLY A 224 -8.81 13.46 -7.15
N ILE A 225 -7.71 13.45 -6.38
CA ILE A 225 -6.42 14.03 -6.79
C ILE A 225 -5.85 13.30 -8.01
N ALA A 226 -5.93 11.98 -8.02
CA ALA A 226 -5.38 11.18 -9.11
C ALA A 226 -6.18 11.34 -10.42
N ALA A 227 -7.52 11.27 -10.33
CA ALA A 227 -8.34 11.12 -11.52
C ALA A 227 -9.73 11.77 -11.44
N GLY A 228 -10.01 12.65 -10.48
CA GLY A 228 -11.32 13.33 -10.38
C GLY A 228 -11.65 14.15 -11.63
N THR A 229 -12.92 14.12 -12.06
CA THR A 229 -13.39 14.90 -13.22
C THR A 229 -13.52 16.39 -12.93
N GLY A 230 -13.65 16.75 -11.64
CA GLY A 230 -13.94 18.11 -11.18
C GLY A 230 -15.43 18.44 -11.13
N ALA A 231 -16.30 17.46 -11.40
CA ALA A 231 -17.74 17.64 -11.28
C ALA A 231 -18.16 17.93 -9.83
N GLY A 232 -19.22 18.72 -9.69
CA GLY A 232 -19.73 19.11 -8.37
C GLY A 232 -18.92 20.18 -7.66
N ASP A 233 -17.78 20.59 -8.19
CA ASP A 233 -16.98 21.67 -7.60
C ASP A 233 -17.63 23.04 -7.86
N ASN A 234 -18.07 23.67 -6.80
CA ASN A 234 -18.72 24.99 -6.84
C ASN A 234 -17.76 26.13 -6.46
N THR A 235 -16.47 25.92 -6.39
CA THR A 235 -15.48 26.93 -5.97
C THR A 235 -15.17 27.95 -7.06
N GLY A 236 -15.62 27.71 -8.30
CA GLY A 236 -15.38 28.55 -9.48
C GLY A 236 -14.05 28.25 -10.20
N THR A 237 -13.24 27.34 -9.64
CA THR A 237 -12.04 26.77 -10.26
C THR A 237 -12.11 25.26 -10.06
N PRO A 238 -12.51 24.48 -11.06
CA PRO A 238 -12.68 23.05 -10.91
C PRO A 238 -11.38 22.37 -10.43
N HIS A 239 -11.46 21.62 -9.34
CA HIS A 239 -10.35 20.80 -8.85
C HIS A 239 -10.35 19.47 -9.61
N ILE A 240 -9.66 19.47 -10.76
CA ILE A 240 -9.54 18.32 -11.65
C ILE A 240 -8.33 17.47 -11.23
N GLY A 241 -8.47 16.17 -11.21
CA GLY A 241 -7.39 15.24 -10.92
C GLY A 241 -6.32 15.21 -12.01
N VAL A 242 -5.15 14.64 -11.71
CA VAL A 242 -3.99 14.58 -12.63
C VAL A 242 -4.32 13.89 -13.95
N ALA A 243 -5.11 12.81 -13.90
CA ALA A 243 -5.50 12.00 -15.06
C ALA A 243 -7.03 11.82 -15.10
N PRO A 244 -7.81 12.88 -15.38
CA PRO A 244 -9.27 12.88 -15.20
C PRO A 244 -10.01 11.90 -16.11
N LYS A 245 -9.36 11.35 -17.14
CA LYS A 245 -9.94 10.35 -18.04
C LYS A 245 -9.37 8.95 -17.82
N ALA A 246 -8.59 8.73 -16.75
CA ALA A 246 -8.21 7.39 -16.34
C ALA A 246 -9.36 6.69 -15.61
N ASN A 247 -9.47 5.36 -15.81
CA ASN A 247 -10.30 4.52 -14.97
C ASN A 247 -9.69 4.37 -13.58
N LEU A 248 -10.51 4.05 -12.59
CA LEU A 248 -10.08 3.73 -11.24
C LEU A 248 -10.38 2.27 -10.92
N VAL A 249 -9.47 1.66 -10.18
CA VAL A 249 -9.69 0.40 -9.48
C VAL A 249 -9.61 0.71 -8.00
N ASP A 250 -10.70 0.50 -7.29
CA ASP A 250 -10.72 0.63 -5.83
C ASP A 250 -10.11 -0.61 -5.20
N VAL A 251 -9.16 -0.40 -4.29
CA VAL A 251 -8.54 -1.46 -3.50
C VAL A 251 -8.59 -1.05 -2.03
N LEU A 252 -9.60 -1.56 -1.32
CA LEU A 252 -9.77 -1.32 0.10
C LEU A 252 -8.72 -2.11 0.89
N ALA A 253 -7.74 -1.43 1.46
CA ALA A 253 -6.60 -2.05 2.14
C ALA A 253 -6.14 -1.34 3.42
N CYS A 254 -6.63 -0.12 3.71
CA CYS A 254 -6.11 0.72 4.79
C CYS A 254 -7.09 0.96 5.94
N CYS A 255 -8.09 0.09 6.15
CA CYS A 255 -9.15 0.32 7.15
C CYS A 255 -8.66 0.29 8.59
N ASP A 256 -7.67 -0.54 8.90
CA ASP A 256 -7.07 -0.70 10.23
C ASP A 256 -5.57 -0.41 10.28
N GLY A 257 -4.99 -0.03 9.14
CA GLY A 257 -3.56 0.25 8.97
C GLY A 257 -2.71 -1.01 8.90
N ASP A 258 -3.29 -2.15 8.49
CA ASP A 258 -2.56 -3.38 8.33
C ASP A 258 -1.76 -3.43 7.02
N ILE A 259 -0.45 -3.58 7.13
CA ILE A 259 0.46 -3.63 5.96
C ILE A 259 0.24 -4.88 5.11
N GLU A 260 -0.24 -5.99 5.71
CA GLU A 260 -0.54 -7.22 4.97
C GLU A 260 -1.65 -6.99 3.95
N ASP A 261 -2.69 -6.25 4.33
CA ASP A 261 -3.80 -5.92 3.44
C ASP A 261 -3.37 -5.00 2.31
N ILE A 262 -2.44 -4.07 2.59
CA ILE A 262 -1.83 -3.23 1.55
C ILE A 262 -1.03 -4.08 0.56
N ILE A 263 -0.23 -5.04 1.04
CA ILE A 263 0.54 -5.93 0.16
C ILE A 263 -0.40 -6.79 -0.68
N ARG A 264 -1.44 -7.36 -0.08
CA ARG A 264 -2.46 -8.15 -0.79
C ARG A 264 -3.17 -7.32 -1.84
N GLY A 265 -3.45 -6.04 -1.55
CA GLY A 265 -4.07 -5.11 -2.48
C GLY A 265 -3.19 -4.74 -3.68
N VAL A 266 -1.87 -4.85 -3.55
CA VAL A 266 -0.90 -4.57 -4.64
C VAL A 266 -0.64 -5.81 -5.50
N GLU A 267 -0.82 -7.01 -4.99
CA GLU A 267 -0.67 -8.29 -5.70
C GLU A 267 -1.89 -8.62 -6.57
#